data_5ab0bd13f04ce61741d9ac555de33caf
#
_entry.id   5ab0bd13f04ce61741d9ac555de33caf
#
_cell.length_a   1.000
_cell.length_b   1.000
_cell.length_c   1.000
_cell.angle_alpha   90.00
_cell.angle_beta   90.00
_cell.angle_gamma   90.00
#
_symmetry.space_group_name_H-M   'P 1'
#
loop_
_entity.id
_entity.type
_entity.pdbx_description
1 polymer ?
#
loop_
_entity_poly.entity_id
_entity_poly.type
_entity_poly.pdbx_seq_one_letter_code
_entity_poly.pdbx_strand_id
1 'polypeptide(L)' 'MDHSGHLIKASQLMRSVYDLCESKEYMNAMEKCLEAIAEIKMAYNAMNHKVHEAQHLIGIWENK' A
#
# COMPACT_ATOMS: atom_id res chain seq x y z
N MET A 1 -2.93 12.49 -4.92
CA MET A 1 -1.99 11.43 -5.21
C MET A 1 -2.72 10.12 -5.42
N ASP A 2 -2.39 9.39 -6.45
CA ASP A 2 -3.12 8.20 -6.82
C ASP A 2 -2.59 6.98 -6.07
N HIS A 3 -3.49 6.24 -5.42
CA HIS A 3 -3.10 5.02 -4.71
C HIS A 3 -2.63 3.91 -5.65
N SER A 4 -3.03 3.96 -6.91
CA SER A 4 -2.68 2.92 -7.90
C SER A 4 -1.17 2.81 -8.11
N GLY A 5 -0.47 3.94 -8.17
CA GLY A 5 0.98 3.95 -8.35
C GLY A 5 1.70 3.24 -7.22
N HIS A 6 1.25 3.45 -5.99
CA HIS A 6 1.84 2.80 -4.83
C HIS A 6 1.56 1.30 -4.80
N LEU A 7 0.37 0.89 -5.24
CA LEU A 7 0.02 -0.53 -5.31
C LEU A 7 0.82 -1.25 -6.39
N ILE A 8 1.03 -0.61 -7.53
CA ILE A 8 1.86 -1.17 -8.61
C ILE A 8 3.29 -1.36 -8.10
N LYS A 9 3.84 -0.36 -7.43
CA LYS A 9 5.19 -0.42 -6.90
C LYS A 9 5.32 -1.49 -5.81
N ALA A 10 4.33 -1.59 -4.93
CA ALA A 10 4.29 -2.63 -3.91
C ALA A 10 4.27 -4.02 -4.53
N SER A 11 3.49 -4.20 -5.59
CA SER A 11 3.42 -5.47 -6.31
C SER A 11 4.77 -5.86 -6.92
N GLN A 12 5.47 -4.89 -7.52
CA GLN A 12 6.80 -5.11 -8.08
C GLN A 12 7.80 -5.48 -6.99
N LEU A 13 7.73 -4.81 -5.84
CA LEU A 13 8.60 -5.11 -4.71
C LEU A 13 8.33 -6.51 -4.16
N MET A 14 7.08 -6.92 -4.09
CA MET A 14 6.73 -8.27 -3.64
C MET A 14 7.27 -9.34 -4.58
N ARG A 15 7.24 -9.08 -5.89
CA ARG A 15 7.83 -9.98 -6.86
C ARG A 15 9.33 -10.13 -6.63
N SER A 16 10.00 -9.02 -6.33
CA SER A 16 11.42 -9.04 -5.98
C SER A 16 11.67 -9.86 -4.72
N VAL A 17 10.77 -9.78 -3.73
CA VAL A 17 10.88 -10.58 -2.52
C VAL A 17 10.87 -12.08 -2.84
N TYR A 18 9.96 -12.50 -3.72
CA TYR A 18 9.89 -13.90 -4.14
C TYR A 18 11.20 -14.35 -4.78
N ASP A 19 11.72 -13.54 -5.70
CA ASP A 19 12.96 -13.87 -6.39
C ASP A 19 14.14 -13.97 -5.42
N LEU A 20 14.22 -13.04 -4.48
CA LEU A 20 15.28 -13.02 -3.48
C LEU A 20 15.18 -14.22 -2.53
N CYS A 21 13.97 -14.62 -2.18
CA CYS A 21 13.76 -15.79 -1.34
C CYS A 21 14.20 -17.08 -2.06
N GLU A 22 13.94 -17.19 -3.35
CA GLU A 22 14.38 -18.33 -4.14
C GLU A 22 15.91 -18.41 -4.20
N SER A 23 16.57 -17.25 -4.24
CA SER A 23 18.03 -17.17 -4.21
C SER A 23 18.61 -17.26 -2.81
N LYS A 24 17.75 -17.41 -1.80
CA LYS A 24 18.14 -17.46 -0.38
C LYS A 24 18.82 -16.20 0.12
N GLU A 25 18.54 -15.08 -0.53
CA GLU A 25 19.04 -13.76 -0.13
C GLU A 25 18.04 -13.09 0.82
N TYR A 26 17.90 -13.70 2.00
CA TYR A 26 16.83 -13.30 2.93
C TYR A 26 16.99 -11.88 3.48
N MET A 27 18.22 -11.43 3.70
CA MET A 27 18.45 -10.07 4.18
C MET A 27 17.92 -9.04 3.18
N ASN A 28 18.23 -9.25 1.90
CA ASN A 28 17.76 -8.38 0.84
C ASN A 28 16.24 -8.47 0.68
N ALA A 29 15.72 -9.69 0.82
CA ALA A 29 14.27 -9.90 0.76
C ALA A 29 13.55 -9.13 1.86
N MET A 30 14.10 -9.13 3.07
CA MET A 30 13.53 -8.40 4.20
C MET A 30 13.52 -6.89 3.94
N GLU A 31 14.58 -6.35 3.36
CA GLU A 31 14.62 -4.94 2.99
C GLU A 31 13.53 -4.59 1.98
N LYS A 32 13.33 -5.45 0.98
CA LYS A 32 12.27 -5.25 -0.01
C LYS A 32 10.89 -5.34 0.62
N CYS A 33 10.73 -6.20 1.62
CA CYS A 33 9.48 -6.27 2.38
C CYS A 33 9.16 -4.94 3.05
N LEU A 34 10.15 -4.33 3.68
CA LEU A 34 9.96 -3.04 4.34
C LEU A 34 9.59 -1.95 3.34
N GLU A 35 10.21 -1.96 2.16
CA GLU A 35 9.87 -1.00 1.10
C GLU A 35 8.44 -1.22 0.62
N ALA A 36 8.02 -2.48 0.47
CA ALA A 36 6.66 -2.80 0.04
C ALA A 36 5.65 -2.34 1.09
N ILE A 37 5.94 -2.53 2.37
CA ILE A 37 5.09 -2.08 3.46
C ILE A 37 4.93 -0.56 3.41
N ALA A 38 6.01 0.18 3.15
CA ALA A 38 5.95 1.63 3.05
C ALA A 38 5.03 2.07 1.91
N GLU A 39 5.14 1.41 0.75
CA GLU A 39 4.27 1.72 -0.39
C GLU A 39 2.81 1.38 -0.10
N ILE A 40 2.56 0.26 0.58
CA ILE A 40 1.22 -0.13 0.98
C ILE A 40 0.62 0.88 1.96
N LYS A 41 1.43 1.38 2.89
CA LYS A 41 1.00 2.43 3.81
C LYS A 41 0.58 3.70 3.07
N MET A 42 1.34 4.08 2.07
CA MET A 42 1.00 5.25 1.26
C MET A 42 -0.28 5.04 0.49
N ALA A 43 -0.48 3.84 -0.07
CA ALA A 43 -1.72 3.50 -0.75
C ALA A 43 -2.90 3.53 0.22
N TYR A 44 -2.70 2.97 1.41
CA TYR A 44 -3.72 2.97 2.46
C TYR A 44 -4.13 4.40 2.81
N ASN A 45 -3.15 5.28 3.02
CA ASN A 45 -3.43 6.67 3.37
C ASN A 45 -4.20 7.39 2.26
N ALA A 46 -3.85 7.14 1.00
CA ALA A 46 -4.55 7.74 -0.13
C ALA A 46 -5.99 7.26 -0.20
N MET A 47 -6.22 5.96 -0.01
CA MET A 47 -7.57 5.40 0.01
C MET A 47 -8.36 5.87 1.22
N ASN A 48 -7.71 5.95 2.37
CA ASN A 48 -8.34 6.44 3.59
C ASN A 48 -8.83 7.88 3.42
N HIS A 49 -8.03 8.70 2.76
CA HIS A 49 -8.43 10.07 2.45
C HIS A 49 -9.72 10.10 1.61
N LYS A 50 -9.79 9.25 0.58
CA LYS A 50 -10.98 9.16 -0.27
C LYS A 50 -12.20 8.66 0.50
N VAL A 51 -12.01 7.70 1.39
CA VAL A 51 -13.09 7.19 2.22
C VAL A 51 -13.61 8.27 3.16
N HIS A 52 -12.71 9.05 3.75
CA HIS A 52 -13.12 10.15 4.63
C HIS A 52 -13.90 11.22 3.87
N GLU A 53 -13.53 11.53 2.65
CA GLU A 53 -14.29 12.46 1.82
C GLU A 53 -15.69 11.92 1.58
N ALA A 54 -15.81 10.65 1.20
CA ALA A 54 -17.09 10.01 0.95
C ALA A 54 -17.92 9.93 2.24
N GLN A 55 -17.30 9.58 3.35
CA GLN A 55 -17.98 9.50 4.65
C GLN A 55 -18.45 10.85 5.13
N HIS A 56 -17.72 11.90 4.82
CA HIS A 56 -18.15 13.24 5.17
C HIS A 56 -19.50 13.57 4.52
N LEU A 57 -19.66 13.20 3.26
CA LEU A 57 -20.92 13.39 2.54
C LEU A 57 -22.02 12.49 3.10
N ILE A 58 -21.69 11.24 3.38
CA ILE A 58 -22.64 10.26 3.94
C ILE A 58 -22.99 10.62 5.37
N GLY A 59 -22.00 11.10 6.12
CA GLY A 59 -22.19 11.49 7.52
C GLY A 59 -23.23 12.58 7.69
N ILE A 60 -23.34 13.49 6.73
CA ILE A 60 -24.36 14.53 6.75
C ILE A 60 -25.76 13.91 6.67
N TRP A 61 -25.89 12.79 5.99
CA TRP A 61 -27.15 12.07 5.87
C TRP A 61 -27.48 11.26 7.13
N GLU A 62 -26.48 10.69 7.75
CA GLU A 62 -26.68 9.79 8.90
C GLU A 62 -26.83 10.49 10.23
N ASN A 63 -26.29 11.66 10.36
CA ASN A 63 -26.31 12.44 11.61
C ASN A 63 -27.59 13.27 11.78
N LYS A 64 -28.70 12.71 11.42
CA LYS A 64 -29.97 13.37 11.64
C LYS A 64 -30.65 12.90 12.89
#